data_6fc26236568a3b6da1d344b868af4b8a
#
_entry.id   6fc26236568a3b6da1d344b868af4b8a
#
_cell.length_a   1.000
_cell.length_b   1.000
_cell.length_c   1.000
_cell.angle_alpha   90.00
_cell.angle_beta   90.00
_cell.angle_gamma   90.00
#
_symmetry.space_group_name_H-M   'P 1'
#
loop_
_entity.id
_entity.type
_entity.pdbx_description
1 polymer ?
#
loop_
_entity_poly.entity_id
_entity_poly.type
_entity_poly.pdbx_seq_one_letter_code
_entity_poly.pdbx_strand_id
1 'polypeptide(L)'
;MFRHALLRLMIPAALLVGTHCASAESRLALVIGQSAYKSVPALPNPINDANAVGQMLTDSGFEVSTASDLSQSQIRDQLSEFAGKVASKGGDSIALVFYAGHGVQIDGENFLVPVDIDPKRESDIPIQAVRLNDVLNTLTSAPSKMRILLLDACRDNPFPAISKSAGGGLAIIDAKIGAPNTFLSFSTSPGAVAEDGSGANSPYTTALLAAAKEANIPIEETFKRTRVSVNKATDGRQTPWDSSSLTEDFRFSGSPVPGPKLTAARKTVEEWTRDLKGKPVEAANEIMVADGSDESYEAFAVLFATTPQGVQARDWLVRHRRMVAWNDAVVINTAVGYRAFLAKFPDSDLTATARKLEERLRNRPDFAPVVAGTGAGPQNVALTCPCNAPSTPPASPLRKVDAPIKRVDPDPPRRADRPPPKRVRVPVPDDDVVVYRRPPPREVYEPAPGPSIGIGIGIGGGGYGGGYGGHNRGGDRY
;
A
#
# COMPACT_ATOMS: atom_id res chain seq x y z
N MET A 1 87.04 -24.26 35.48
CA MET A 1 86.28 -23.00 35.46
C MET A 1 85.36 -23.05 34.32
N PHE A 2 84.11 -23.40 34.59
CA PHE A 2 83.02 -23.58 33.58
C PHE A 2 82.23 -22.29 33.44
N ARG A 3 82.19 -21.71 32.22
CA ARG A 3 81.30 -20.61 31.87
C ARG A 3 80.13 -21.17 31.05
N HIS A 4 78.91 -21.22 31.64
CA HIS A 4 77.67 -21.56 30.98
C HIS A 4 77.20 -20.39 30.13
N ALA A 5 77.17 -20.57 28.82
CA ALA A 5 76.46 -19.67 27.88
C ALA A 5 75.01 -20.07 27.78
N LEU A 6 74.14 -19.27 28.38
CA LEU A 6 72.68 -19.38 28.21
C LEU A 6 72.27 -18.75 26.86
N LEU A 7 71.96 -19.61 25.89
CA LEU A 7 71.36 -19.23 24.62
C LEU A 7 69.84 -18.96 24.81
N ARG A 8 69.46 -17.68 24.83
CA ARG A 8 68.04 -17.29 24.89
C ARG A 8 67.43 -17.45 23.49
N LEU A 9 66.55 -18.47 23.35
CA LEU A 9 65.69 -18.67 22.15
C LEU A 9 64.58 -17.65 22.20
N MET A 10 64.60 -16.59 21.39
CA MET A 10 63.49 -15.69 21.15
C MET A 10 62.58 -16.34 20.11
N ILE A 11 61.41 -16.74 20.53
CA ILE A 11 60.28 -17.17 19.66
C ILE A 11 59.55 -15.86 19.25
N PRO A 12 59.47 -15.50 17.96
CA PRO A 12 58.63 -14.41 17.54
C PRO A 12 57.16 -14.88 17.63
N ALA A 13 56.39 -14.28 18.56
CA ALA A 13 54.93 -14.40 18.56
C ALA A 13 54.39 -13.71 17.31
N ALA A 14 54.10 -14.49 16.29
CA ALA A 14 53.35 -14.00 15.12
C ALA A 14 51.93 -13.64 15.59
N LEU A 15 51.63 -12.34 15.72
CA LEU A 15 50.27 -11.82 15.84
C LEU A 15 49.52 -12.18 14.54
N LEU A 16 48.71 -13.23 14.59
CA LEU A 16 47.65 -13.46 13.65
C LEU A 16 46.61 -12.35 13.84
N VAL A 17 46.81 -11.21 13.17
CA VAL A 17 45.75 -10.23 12.95
C VAL A 17 44.75 -10.91 12.02
N GLY A 18 43.73 -11.53 12.60
CA GLY A 18 42.57 -12.00 11.86
C GLY A 18 41.96 -10.80 11.15
N THR A 19 42.22 -10.68 9.85
CA THR A 19 41.45 -9.79 8.98
C THR A 19 40.00 -10.31 8.98
N HIS A 20 39.16 -9.75 9.86
CA HIS A 20 37.74 -9.86 9.68
C HIS A 20 37.46 -9.16 8.34
N CYS A 21 37.27 -9.94 7.26
CA CYS A 21 36.63 -9.43 6.07
C CYS A 21 35.27 -8.91 6.54
N ALA A 22 35.15 -7.59 6.65
CA ALA A 22 33.85 -6.97 6.76
C ALA A 22 33.07 -7.47 5.52
N SER A 23 32.12 -8.38 5.73
CA SER A 23 31.21 -8.81 4.68
C SER A 23 30.50 -7.54 4.22
N ALA A 24 30.72 -7.14 2.97
CA ALA A 24 30.01 -6.01 2.41
C ALA A 24 28.50 -6.35 2.46
N GLU A 25 27.70 -5.44 2.98
CA GLU A 25 26.23 -5.55 3.02
C GLU A 25 25.71 -5.90 1.64
N SER A 26 25.03 -7.03 1.52
CA SER A 26 24.45 -7.48 0.24
C SER A 26 23.13 -6.77 0.00
N ARG A 27 23.04 -6.01 -1.09
CA ARG A 27 21.83 -5.26 -1.50
C ARG A 27 21.17 -5.94 -2.69
N LEU A 28 19.94 -6.41 -2.52
CA LEU A 28 19.19 -7.09 -3.57
C LEU A 28 17.88 -6.35 -3.83
N ALA A 29 17.50 -6.22 -5.10
CA ALA A 29 16.25 -5.60 -5.49
C ALA A 29 15.49 -6.41 -6.54
N LEU A 30 14.17 -6.51 -6.38
CA LEU A 30 13.22 -6.96 -7.39
C LEU A 30 12.37 -5.75 -7.81
N VAL A 31 12.37 -5.44 -9.11
CA VAL A 31 11.69 -4.28 -9.68
C VAL A 31 10.69 -4.76 -10.69
N ILE A 32 9.39 -4.45 -10.48
CA ILE A 32 8.27 -4.92 -11.31
C ILE A 32 7.51 -3.73 -11.88
N GLY A 33 7.33 -3.68 -13.21
CA GLY A 33 6.50 -2.70 -13.92
C GLY A 33 5.37 -3.39 -14.68
N GLN A 34 4.13 -3.01 -14.42
CA GLN A 34 2.93 -3.59 -15.03
C GLN A 34 2.20 -2.55 -15.87
N SER A 35 2.25 -2.65 -17.20
CA SER A 35 1.71 -1.69 -18.15
C SER A 35 0.66 -2.28 -19.09
N ALA A 36 0.91 -3.47 -19.66
CA ALA A 36 0.13 -4.06 -20.76
C ALA A 36 -1.05 -4.91 -20.25
N TYR A 37 -1.93 -4.30 -19.48
CA TYR A 37 -3.13 -4.94 -18.95
C TYR A 37 -4.10 -5.36 -20.10
N LYS A 38 -4.71 -6.55 -19.95
CA LYS A 38 -5.61 -7.10 -20.98
C LYS A 38 -7.08 -6.73 -20.79
N SER A 39 -7.52 -6.62 -19.54
CA SER A 39 -8.95 -6.45 -19.19
C SER A 39 -9.25 -5.17 -18.43
N VAL A 40 -8.23 -4.37 -18.14
CA VAL A 40 -8.33 -3.04 -17.52
C VAL A 40 -7.49 -2.05 -18.32
N PRO A 41 -7.64 -0.73 -18.10
CA PRO A 41 -6.85 0.27 -18.83
C PRO A 41 -5.35 0.02 -18.71
N ALA A 42 -4.63 0.04 -19.83
CA ALA A 42 -3.18 0.02 -19.86
C ALA A 42 -2.61 1.31 -19.26
N LEU A 43 -1.43 1.22 -18.63
CA LEU A 43 -0.73 2.34 -18.03
C LEU A 43 0.55 2.64 -18.83
N PRO A 44 0.81 3.91 -19.20
CA PRO A 44 1.99 4.24 -20.02
C PRO A 44 3.31 4.21 -19.26
N ASN A 45 3.32 4.52 -17.97
CA ASN A 45 4.55 4.80 -17.23
C ASN A 45 5.15 3.65 -16.39
N PRO A 46 4.43 2.60 -15.91
CA PRO A 46 5.00 1.64 -14.97
C PRO A 46 6.27 0.93 -15.42
N ILE A 47 6.41 0.61 -16.72
CA ILE A 47 7.66 0.00 -17.24
C ILE A 47 8.79 1.02 -17.21
N ASN A 48 8.53 2.30 -17.54
CA ASN A 48 9.53 3.35 -17.49
C ASN A 48 9.98 3.60 -16.05
N ASP A 49 9.03 3.62 -15.11
CA ASP A 49 9.27 3.77 -13.68
C ASP A 49 10.15 2.62 -13.15
N ALA A 50 9.81 1.38 -13.51
CA ALA A 50 10.57 0.21 -13.14
C ALA A 50 12.02 0.28 -13.69
N ASN A 51 12.19 0.65 -14.97
CA ASN A 51 13.51 0.78 -15.57
C ASN A 51 14.35 1.88 -14.90
N ALA A 52 13.76 3.04 -14.64
CA ALA A 52 14.45 4.18 -14.02
C ALA A 52 14.83 3.88 -12.55
N VAL A 53 13.93 3.26 -11.79
CA VAL A 53 14.21 2.82 -10.41
C VAL A 53 15.24 1.69 -10.41
N GLY A 54 15.15 0.73 -11.33
CA GLY A 54 16.13 -0.35 -11.47
C GLY A 54 17.55 0.20 -11.71
N GLN A 55 17.68 1.20 -12.59
CA GLN A 55 18.97 1.87 -12.82
C GLN A 55 19.47 2.60 -11.57
N MET A 56 18.60 3.37 -10.91
CA MET A 56 18.95 4.08 -9.67
C MET A 56 19.42 3.12 -8.57
N LEU A 57 18.76 1.96 -8.43
CA LEU A 57 19.15 0.94 -7.47
C LEU A 57 20.48 0.28 -7.84
N THR A 58 20.73 0.02 -9.13
CA THR A 58 22.03 -0.48 -9.61
C THR A 58 23.15 0.50 -9.28
N ASP A 59 22.94 1.80 -9.54
CA ASP A 59 23.88 2.87 -9.19
C ASP A 59 24.09 2.98 -7.67
N SER A 60 23.12 2.56 -6.88
CA SER A 60 23.16 2.48 -5.41
C SER A 60 23.76 1.17 -4.87
N GLY A 61 24.31 0.32 -5.73
CA GLY A 61 25.00 -0.91 -5.36
C GLY A 61 24.08 -2.12 -5.11
N PHE A 62 22.84 -2.10 -5.62
CA PHE A 62 21.96 -3.26 -5.58
C PHE A 62 22.22 -4.24 -6.74
N GLU A 63 22.14 -5.52 -6.43
CA GLU A 63 21.91 -6.58 -7.42
C GLU A 63 20.42 -6.56 -7.82
N VAL A 64 20.11 -6.06 -9.02
CA VAL A 64 18.72 -5.77 -9.44
C VAL A 64 18.22 -6.86 -10.38
N SER A 65 17.03 -7.39 -10.10
CA SER A 65 16.22 -8.19 -11.01
C SER A 65 15.02 -7.36 -11.46
N THR A 66 14.90 -7.09 -12.77
CA THR A 66 13.77 -6.33 -13.32
C THR A 66 12.85 -7.25 -14.12
N ALA A 67 11.55 -7.09 -13.93
CA ALA A 67 10.52 -7.83 -14.67
C ALA A 67 9.35 -6.91 -15.04
N SER A 68 8.65 -7.22 -16.13
CA SER A 68 7.52 -6.42 -16.60
C SER A 68 6.39 -7.29 -17.15
N ASP A 69 5.17 -6.77 -17.08
CA ASP A 69 3.95 -7.34 -17.65
C ASP A 69 3.71 -8.81 -17.26
N LEU A 70 3.86 -9.08 -15.99
CA LEU A 70 3.77 -10.41 -15.41
C LEU A 70 2.32 -10.84 -15.17
N SER A 71 2.04 -12.10 -15.43
CA SER A 71 0.85 -12.81 -14.95
C SER A 71 0.90 -13.01 -13.42
N GLN A 72 -0.23 -13.39 -12.83
CA GLN A 72 -0.30 -13.69 -11.39
C GLN A 72 0.73 -14.75 -10.97
N SER A 73 0.84 -15.84 -11.72
CA SER A 73 1.81 -16.90 -11.42
C SER A 73 3.24 -16.40 -11.52
N GLN A 74 3.56 -15.64 -12.58
CA GLN A 74 4.89 -15.09 -12.76
C GLN A 74 5.30 -14.10 -11.67
N ILE A 75 4.37 -13.26 -11.16
CA ILE A 75 4.67 -12.39 -10.00
C ILE A 75 5.05 -13.24 -8.79
N ARG A 76 4.29 -14.31 -8.50
CA ARG A 76 4.58 -15.21 -7.38
C ARG A 76 5.90 -15.94 -7.54
N ASP A 77 6.20 -16.41 -8.75
CA ASP A 77 7.46 -17.08 -9.07
C ASP A 77 8.66 -16.14 -8.89
N GLN A 78 8.56 -14.89 -9.38
CA GLN A 78 9.59 -13.87 -9.21
C GLN A 78 9.83 -13.51 -7.74
N LEU A 79 8.76 -13.39 -6.95
CA LEU A 79 8.87 -13.13 -5.51
C LEU A 79 9.52 -14.31 -4.77
N SER A 80 9.16 -15.55 -5.11
CA SER A 80 9.74 -16.75 -4.52
C SER A 80 11.22 -16.90 -4.87
N GLU A 81 11.60 -16.69 -6.13
CA GLU A 81 12.98 -16.69 -6.59
C GLU A 81 13.80 -15.61 -5.90
N PHE A 82 13.24 -14.39 -5.80
CA PHE A 82 13.89 -13.28 -5.11
C PHE A 82 14.11 -13.58 -3.63
N ALA A 83 13.10 -14.10 -2.91
CA ALA A 83 13.23 -14.50 -1.52
C ALA A 83 14.33 -15.58 -1.34
N GLY A 84 14.42 -16.54 -2.28
CA GLY A 84 15.48 -17.54 -2.30
C GLY A 84 16.88 -16.90 -2.48
N LYS A 85 17.02 -15.93 -3.36
CA LYS A 85 18.27 -15.15 -3.55
C LYS A 85 18.64 -14.39 -2.27
N VAL A 86 17.69 -13.70 -1.64
CA VAL A 86 17.90 -13.00 -0.36
C VAL A 86 18.38 -13.98 0.71
N ALA A 87 17.69 -15.11 0.88
CA ALA A 87 18.05 -16.12 1.86
C ALA A 87 19.47 -16.67 1.64
N SER A 88 19.91 -16.83 0.39
CA SER A 88 21.26 -17.30 0.04
C SER A 88 22.37 -16.32 0.41
N LYS A 89 22.08 -15.02 0.51
CA LYS A 89 23.03 -13.98 0.92
C LYS A 89 23.14 -13.84 2.44
N GLY A 90 22.19 -14.41 3.19
CA GLY A 90 22.20 -14.42 4.65
C GLY A 90 21.60 -13.18 5.32
N GLY A 91 21.66 -13.18 6.65
CA GLY A 91 20.95 -12.21 7.51
C GLY A 91 21.42 -10.75 7.40
N ASP A 92 22.60 -10.48 6.83
CA ASP A 92 23.14 -9.12 6.65
C ASP A 92 22.70 -8.47 5.33
N SER A 93 21.78 -9.12 4.58
CA SER A 93 21.28 -8.61 3.30
C SER A 93 20.16 -7.57 3.48
N ILE A 94 20.06 -6.63 2.52
CA ILE A 94 18.95 -5.71 2.34
C ILE A 94 18.13 -6.20 1.15
N ALA A 95 16.84 -6.43 1.38
CA ALA A 95 15.88 -6.83 0.36
C ALA A 95 14.95 -5.67 0.00
N LEU A 96 14.94 -5.25 -1.27
CA LEU A 96 14.06 -4.19 -1.76
C LEU A 96 13.13 -4.75 -2.85
N VAL A 97 11.85 -4.44 -2.76
CA VAL A 97 10.87 -4.68 -3.85
C VAL A 97 10.27 -3.34 -4.25
N PHE A 98 10.31 -3.05 -5.55
CA PHE A 98 9.58 -1.95 -6.16
C PHE A 98 8.51 -2.52 -7.09
N TYR A 99 7.31 -1.96 -6.99
CA TYR A 99 6.20 -2.31 -7.88
C TYR A 99 5.56 -1.04 -8.41
N ALA A 100 5.41 -0.95 -9.74
CA ALA A 100 4.64 0.08 -10.42
C ALA A 100 3.52 -0.58 -11.24
N GLY A 101 2.27 -0.07 -11.10
CA GLY A 101 1.11 -0.62 -11.79
C GLY A 101 -0.21 -0.41 -11.05
N HIS A 102 -1.27 -1.08 -11.50
CA HIS A 102 -2.55 -1.05 -10.80
C HIS A 102 -2.48 -1.75 -9.45
N GLY A 103 -3.08 -1.13 -8.45
CA GLY A 103 -3.37 -1.70 -7.16
C GLY A 103 -4.85 -1.51 -6.82
N VAL A 104 -5.44 -2.43 -6.08
CA VAL A 104 -6.83 -2.35 -5.65
C VAL A 104 -6.97 -2.77 -4.20
N GLN A 105 -7.89 -2.13 -3.50
CA GLN A 105 -8.30 -2.50 -2.15
C GLN A 105 -9.65 -3.20 -2.20
N ILE A 106 -9.76 -4.40 -1.66
CA ILE A 106 -11.02 -5.11 -1.45
C ILE A 106 -11.14 -5.49 0.02
N ASP A 107 -12.21 -5.10 0.66
CA ASP A 107 -12.49 -5.41 2.07
C ASP A 107 -11.33 -5.01 3.03
N GLY A 108 -10.63 -3.91 2.72
CA GLY A 108 -9.51 -3.43 3.53
C GLY A 108 -8.18 -4.15 3.29
N GLU A 109 -8.12 -5.09 2.36
CA GLU A 109 -6.89 -5.76 1.93
C GLU A 109 -6.40 -5.20 0.58
N ASN A 110 -5.10 -5.06 0.44
CA ASN A 110 -4.45 -4.55 -0.76
C ASN A 110 -4.03 -5.68 -1.70
N PHE A 111 -4.23 -5.47 -2.99
CA PHE A 111 -3.87 -6.41 -4.04
C PHE A 111 -3.10 -5.72 -5.15
N LEU A 112 -2.02 -6.35 -5.60
CA LEU A 112 -1.29 -5.99 -6.81
C LEU A 112 -1.96 -6.67 -8.00
N VAL A 113 -2.23 -5.92 -9.04
CA VAL A 113 -3.00 -6.38 -10.20
C VAL A 113 -2.06 -6.91 -11.29
N PRO A 114 -2.12 -8.21 -11.65
CA PRO A 114 -1.34 -8.76 -12.75
C PRO A 114 -1.96 -8.38 -14.10
N VAL A 115 -1.16 -8.41 -15.18
CA VAL A 115 -1.64 -7.97 -16.50
C VAL A 115 -2.68 -8.91 -17.15
N ASP A 116 -2.75 -10.15 -16.68
CA ASP A 116 -3.68 -11.17 -17.19
C ASP A 116 -5.00 -11.29 -16.41
N ILE A 117 -5.22 -10.40 -15.41
CA ILE A 117 -6.44 -10.42 -14.60
C ILE A 117 -7.68 -10.21 -15.48
N ASP A 118 -8.71 -11.03 -15.28
CA ASP A 118 -10.01 -10.93 -15.97
C ASP A 118 -11.16 -11.34 -15.03
N PRO A 119 -11.44 -10.57 -13.97
CA PRO A 119 -12.47 -10.89 -13.00
C PRO A 119 -13.86 -10.65 -13.62
N LYS A 120 -14.78 -11.56 -13.36
CA LYS A 120 -16.20 -11.42 -13.76
C LYS A 120 -17.08 -10.97 -12.59
N ARG A 121 -16.61 -11.11 -11.36
CA ARG A 121 -17.25 -10.71 -10.10
C ARG A 121 -16.20 -10.16 -9.16
N GLU A 122 -16.61 -9.36 -8.20
CA GLU A 122 -15.72 -8.81 -7.18
C GLU A 122 -14.95 -9.90 -6.42
N SER A 123 -15.61 -11.02 -6.11
CA SER A 123 -14.99 -12.18 -5.44
C SER A 123 -13.87 -12.84 -6.24
N ASP A 124 -13.77 -12.59 -7.54
CA ASP A 124 -12.71 -13.15 -8.39
C ASP A 124 -11.41 -12.36 -8.25
N ILE A 125 -11.48 -11.07 -7.85
CA ILE A 125 -10.32 -10.18 -7.72
C ILE A 125 -9.30 -10.73 -6.70
N PRO A 126 -9.66 -11.07 -5.46
CA PRO A 126 -8.73 -11.66 -4.49
C PRO A 126 -8.13 -13.00 -4.93
N ILE A 127 -8.81 -13.72 -5.84
CA ILE A 127 -8.33 -15.00 -6.37
C ILE A 127 -7.29 -14.79 -7.48
N GLN A 128 -7.52 -13.79 -8.35
CA GLN A 128 -6.70 -13.54 -9.55
C GLN A 128 -5.60 -12.51 -9.33
N ALA A 129 -5.68 -11.69 -8.29
CA ALA A 129 -4.65 -10.71 -7.95
C ALA A 129 -3.63 -11.27 -6.93
N VAL A 130 -2.56 -10.53 -6.66
CA VAL A 130 -1.54 -10.90 -5.68
C VAL A 130 -1.75 -10.06 -4.42
N ARG A 131 -2.04 -10.73 -3.31
CA ARG A 131 -2.25 -10.05 -2.02
C ARG A 131 -0.95 -9.42 -1.53
N LEU A 132 -0.98 -8.14 -1.16
CA LEU A 132 0.21 -7.42 -0.71
C LEU A 132 0.79 -7.99 0.60
N ASN A 133 -0.07 -8.50 1.49
CA ASN A 133 0.37 -9.18 2.71
C ASN A 133 1.16 -10.47 2.40
N ASP A 134 0.84 -11.19 1.31
CA ASP A 134 1.61 -12.37 0.90
C ASP A 134 3.01 -11.97 0.40
N VAL A 135 3.13 -10.82 -0.28
CA VAL A 135 4.43 -10.25 -0.67
C VAL A 135 5.28 -9.95 0.56
N LEU A 136 4.70 -9.27 1.55
CA LEU A 136 5.37 -8.95 2.81
C LEU A 136 5.79 -10.22 3.57
N ASN A 137 4.89 -11.21 3.68
CA ASN A 137 5.18 -12.47 4.34
C ASN A 137 6.31 -13.21 3.64
N THR A 138 6.35 -13.21 2.31
CA THR A 138 7.43 -13.81 1.53
C THR A 138 8.77 -13.14 1.81
N LEU A 139 8.81 -11.81 1.85
CA LEU A 139 10.02 -11.06 2.20
C LEU A 139 10.46 -11.30 3.66
N THR A 140 9.51 -11.37 4.58
CA THR A 140 9.83 -11.59 6.00
C THR A 140 10.26 -13.01 6.31
N SER A 141 9.92 -13.99 5.48
CA SER A 141 10.37 -15.37 5.61
C SER A 141 11.84 -15.55 5.24
N ALA A 142 12.40 -14.65 4.41
CA ALA A 142 13.81 -14.66 4.05
C ALA A 142 14.66 -13.94 5.12
N PRO A 143 15.73 -14.57 5.65
CA PRO A 143 16.63 -13.89 6.58
C PRO A 143 17.25 -12.67 5.90
N SER A 144 16.96 -11.49 6.41
CA SER A 144 17.53 -10.23 5.91
C SER A 144 17.58 -9.19 7.03
N LYS A 145 18.59 -8.32 6.97
CA LYS A 145 18.78 -7.22 7.90
C LYS A 145 17.66 -6.18 7.78
N MET A 146 17.25 -5.89 6.55
CA MET A 146 16.28 -4.84 6.24
C MET A 146 15.41 -5.22 5.05
N ARG A 147 14.14 -4.79 5.08
CA ARG A 147 13.17 -4.98 4.01
C ARG A 147 12.58 -3.65 3.62
N ILE A 148 12.58 -3.37 2.32
CA ILE A 148 12.07 -2.12 1.76
C ILE A 148 11.05 -2.48 0.68
N LEU A 149 9.82 -1.98 0.79
CA LEU A 149 8.77 -2.17 -0.21
C LEU A 149 8.28 -0.81 -0.68
N LEU A 150 8.44 -0.53 -1.95
CA LEU A 150 8.08 0.72 -2.60
C LEU A 150 6.96 0.46 -3.62
N LEU A 151 5.82 1.11 -3.43
CA LEU A 151 4.61 0.88 -4.21
C LEU A 151 4.20 2.15 -4.96
N ASP A 152 4.52 2.18 -6.24
CA ASP A 152 4.02 3.18 -7.18
C ASP A 152 2.79 2.60 -7.90
N ALA A 153 1.71 2.50 -7.14
CA ALA A 153 0.49 1.88 -7.59
C ALA A 153 -0.65 2.89 -7.63
N CYS A 154 -1.26 3.02 -8.82
CA CYS A 154 -2.51 3.76 -8.99
C CYS A 154 -3.60 3.14 -8.12
N ARG A 155 -4.52 4.00 -7.66
CA ARG A 155 -5.54 3.61 -6.68
C ARG A 155 -6.95 3.90 -7.15
N ASP A 156 -7.10 4.18 -8.43
CA ASP A 156 -8.40 4.08 -9.05
C ASP A 156 -8.79 2.61 -9.12
N ASN A 157 -10.02 2.34 -8.72
CA ASN A 157 -10.55 1.00 -8.89
C ASN A 157 -10.58 0.64 -10.38
N PRO A 158 -9.73 -0.26 -10.86
CA PRO A 158 -9.71 -0.63 -12.27
C PRO A 158 -10.92 -1.47 -12.68
N PHE A 159 -11.80 -1.82 -11.72
CA PHE A 159 -12.97 -2.68 -11.90
C PHE A 159 -14.29 -2.01 -11.48
N PRO A 160 -14.60 -0.77 -11.91
CA PRO A 160 -15.77 -0.02 -11.41
C PRO A 160 -17.12 -0.68 -11.74
N ALA A 161 -17.16 -1.53 -12.77
CA ALA A 161 -18.37 -2.22 -13.18
C ALA A 161 -18.76 -3.38 -12.25
N ILE A 162 -17.78 -4.03 -11.61
CA ILE A 162 -18.00 -5.26 -10.83
C ILE A 162 -17.68 -5.11 -9.35
N SER A 163 -16.92 -4.10 -8.95
CA SER A 163 -16.56 -3.83 -7.56
C SER A 163 -17.05 -2.46 -7.13
N LYS A 164 -18.02 -2.44 -6.21
CA LYS A 164 -18.51 -1.23 -5.54
C LYS A 164 -17.93 -1.06 -4.15
N SER A 165 -17.31 -2.10 -3.60
CA SER A 165 -16.65 -2.12 -2.30
C SER A 165 -15.15 -1.81 -2.39
N ALA A 166 -14.61 -1.70 -3.61
CA ALA A 166 -13.26 -1.19 -3.79
C ALA A 166 -13.22 0.26 -3.31
N GLY A 167 -12.72 0.47 -2.12
CA GLY A 167 -12.45 1.80 -1.59
C GLY A 167 -11.46 2.54 -2.47
N GLY A 168 -11.59 3.86 -2.58
CA GLY A 168 -10.53 4.67 -3.19
C GLY A 168 -9.24 4.49 -2.40
N GLY A 169 -8.14 4.16 -3.07
CA GLY A 169 -6.83 4.02 -2.46
C GLY A 169 -6.55 2.66 -1.80
N LEU A 170 -5.27 2.42 -1.46
CA LEU A 170 -4.87 1.23 -0.72
C LEU A 170 -5.08 1.42 0.78
N ALA A 171 -5.32 0.34 1.51
CA ALA A 171 -5.38 0.34 2.97
C ALA A 171 -3.98 0.61 3.56
N ILE A 172 -3.94 1.17 4.76
CA ILE A 172 -2.69 1.28 5.52
C ILE A 172 -2.22 -0.13 5.85
N ILE A 173 -0.93 -0.39 5.59
CA ILE A 173 -0.22 -1.52 6.16
C ILE A 173 0.83 -0.93 7.09
N ASP A 174 0.81 -1.34 8.35
CA ASP A 174 1.84 -0.95 9.30
C ASP A 174 3.10 -1.82 9.08
N ALA A 175 4.25 -1.17 8.92
CA ALA A 175 5.56 -1.84 8.84
C ALA A 175 5.89 -2.70 10.06
N LYS A 176 5.16 -2.50 11.19
CA LYS A 176 5.29 -3.33 12.39
C LYS A 176 4.60 -4.68 12.28
N ILE A 177 3.70 -4.84 11.29
CA ILE A 177 3.02 -6.12 11.04
C ILE A 177 3.98 -7.01 10.27
N GLY A 178 4.61 -7.94 10.98
CA GLY A 178 5.34 -9.06 10.36
C GLY A 178 6.82 -9.15 10.69
N ALA A 179 7.60 -8.09 10.69
CA ALA A 179 9.02 -8.14 11.09
C ALA A 179 9.58 -6.75 11.42
N PRO A 180 10.47 -6.64 12.39
CA PRO A 180 11.26 -5.43 12.61
C PRO A 180 12.12 -5.13 11.37
N ASN A 181 12.59 -3.88 11.25
CA ASN A 181 13.42 -3.42 10.15
C ASN A 181 12.75 -3.52 8.77
N THR A 182 11.49 -3.06 8.70
CA THR A 182 10.72 -2.97 7.45
C THR A 182 10.38 -1.51 7.17
N PHE A 183 10.56 -1.09 5.91
CA PHE A 183 10.14 0.21 5.38
C PHE A 183 9.14 0.00 4.24
N LEU A 184 7.99 0.66 4.34
CA LEU A 184 6.94 0.63 3.32
C LEU A 184 6.72 2.05 2.81
N SER A 185 6.67 2.23 1.50
CA SER A 185 6.25 3.50 0.90
C SER A 185 5.19 3.29 -0.16
N PHE A 186 4.23 4.19 -0.17
CA PHE A 186 3.12 4.24 -1.11
C PHE A 186 3.17 5.56 -1.86
N SER A 187 2.91 5.54 -3.15
CA SER A 187 2.94 6.74 -4.01
C SER A 187 1.91 7.80 -3.62
N THR A 188 0.87 7.44 -2.86
CA THR A 188 -0.11 8.40 -2.33
C THR A 188 -0.62 8.00 -0.95
N SER A 189 -1.32 8.91 -0.27
CA SER A 189 -1.91 8.67 1.05
C SER A 189 -3.04 7.62 0.98
N PRO A 190 -3.32 6.93 2.09
CA PRO A 190 -4.43 5.99 2.18
C PRO A 190 -5.76 6.61 1.73
N GLY A 191 -6.53 5.87 0.93
CA GLY A 191 -7.81 6.34 0.41
C GLY A 191 -7.72 7.43 -0.67
N ALA A 192 -6.52 7.77 -1.18
CA ALA A 192 -6.33 8.74 -2.26
C ALA A 192 -5.84 8.06 -3.54
N VAL A 193 -6.03 8.74 -4.68
CA VAL A 193 -5.60 8.28 -6.00
C VAL A 193 -4.16 8.73 -6.26
N ALA A 194 -3.35 7.90 -6.92
CA ALA A 194 -2.05 8.28 -7.47
C ALA A 194 -2.20 8.59 -8.96
N GLU A 195 -1.52 9.64 -9.41
CA GLU A 195 -1.48 10.04 -10.81
C GLU A 195 -0.37 9.27 -11.55
N ASP A 196 -0.65 8.79 -12.76
CA ASP A 196 0.37 8.21 -13.64
C ASP A 196 1.30 9.30 -14.21
N GLY A 197 0.81 10.55 -14.24
CA GLY A 197 1.54 11.70 -14.74
C GLY A 197 1.53 11.81 -16.26
N SER A 198 1.99 12.96 -16.75
CA SER A 198 2.10 13.26 -18.20
C SER A 198 3.54 13.15 -18.71
N GLY A 199 4.50 12.89 -17.83
CA GLY A 199 5.93 12.74 -18.14
C GLY A 199 6.31 11.30 -18.51
N ALA A 200 7.63 11.08 -18.61
CA ALA A 200 8.18 9.73 -18.83
C ALA A 200 8.04 8.83 -17.60
N ASN A 201 7.88 9.41 -16.44
CA ASN A 201 7.71 8.72 -15.16
C ASN A 201 6.54 9.32 -14.39
N SER A 202 6.01 8.57 -13.44
CA SER A 202 5.03 9.05 -12.48
C SER A 202 5.57 10.22 -11.64
N PRO A 203 4.71 11.05 -11.03
CA PRO A 203 5.15 12.07 -10.08
C PRO A 203 5.95 11.48 -8.91
N TYR A 204 5.55 10.31 -8.41
CA TYR A 204 6.24 9.63 -7.31
C TYR A 204 7.63 9.14 -7.72
N THR A 205 7.75 8.40 -8.81
CA THR A 205 9.04 7.91 -9.30
C THR A 205 9.96 9.07 -9.67
N THR A 206 9.46 10.13 -10.33
CA THR A 206 10.26 11.33 -10.64
C THR A 206 10.86 11.95 -9.38
N ALA A 207 10.06 12.13 -8.33
CA ALA A 207 10.50 12.72 -7.08
C ALA A 207 11.47 11.80 -6.32
N LEU A 208 11.20 10.47 -6.30
CA LEU A 208 12.07 9.48 -5.67
C LEU A 208 13.46 9.46 -6.32
N LEU A 209 13.52 9.43 -7.66
CA LEU A 209 14.79 9.46 -8.39
C LEU A 209 15.63 10.71 -8.10
N ALA A 210 14.98 11.85 -7.91
CA ALA A 210 15.66 13.09 -7.54
C ALA A 210 16.21 13.02 -6.11
N ALA A 211 15.38 12.61 -5.15
CA ALA A 211 15.75 12.54 -3.74
C ALA A 211 16.79 11.45 -3.44
N ALA A 212 16.72 10.29 -4.09
CA ALA A 212 17.64 9.17 -3.85
C ALA A 212 19.08 9.44 -4.36
N LYS A 213 19.24 10.37 -5.30
CA LYS A 213 20.57 10.81 -5.78
C LYS A 213 21.34 11.63 -4.77
N GLU A 214 20.66 12.22 -3.80
CA GLU A 214 21.31 13.03 -2.78
C GLU A 214 22.14 12.15 -1.85
N ALA A 215 23.42 12.49 -1.71
CA ALA A 215 24.34 11.68 -0.93
C ALA A 215 24.09 11.83 0.58
N ASN A 216 24.24 10.72 1.29
CA ASN A 216 24.26 10.65 2.75
C ASN A 216 22.97 11.05 3.48
N ILE A 217 21.81 11.08 2.80
CA ILE A 217 20.53 11.27 3.48
C ILE A 217 19.89 9.93 3.88
N PRO A 218 19.33 9.81 5.09
CA PRO A 218 18.59 8.63 5.51
C PRO A 218 17.35 8.40 4.66
N ILE A 219 16.88 7.15 4.61
CA ILE A 219 15.70 6.77 3.82
C ILE A 219 14.45 7.58 4.23
N GLU A 220 14.24 7.83 5.50
CA GLU A 220 13.13 8.64 6.00
C GLU A 220 13.17 10.07 5.46
N GLU A 221 14.35 10.68 5.39
CA GLU A 221 14.52 12.02 4.81
C GLU A 221 14.37 11.99 3.29
N THR A 222 14.83 10.92 2.61
CA THR A 222 14.59 10.70 1.17
C THR A 222 13.10 10.70 0.88
N PHE A 223 12.30 9.94 1.65
CA PHE A 223 10.85 9.84 1.41
C PHE A 223 10.09 11.08 1.89
N LYS A 224 10.57 11.79 2.88
CA LYS A 224 10.06 13.11 3.23
C LYS A 224 10.20 14.09 2.06
N ARG A 225 11.36 14.16 1.40
CA ARG A 225 11.60 15.00 0.23
C ARG A 225 10.76 14.56 -0.97
N THR A 226 10.67 13.25 -1.20
CA THR A 226 9.76 12.67 -2.21
C THR A 226 8.33 13.14 -1.97
N ARG A 227 7.83 13.04 -0.74
CA ARG A 227 6.48 13.47 -0.32
C ARG A 227 6.22 14.94 -0.63
N VAL A 228 7.13 15.82 -0.24
CA VAL A 228 7.03 17.26 -0.50
C VAL A 228 7.01 17.55 -2.00
N SER A 229 7.92 16.91 -2.76
CA SER A 229 8.02 17.12 -4.21
C SER A 229 6.76 16.65 -4.94
N VAL A 230 6.23 15.49 -4.61
CA VAL A 230 4.99 14.97 -5.22
C VAL A 230 3.79 15.85 -4.87
N ASN A 231 3.64 16.22 -3.59
CA ASN A 231 2.55 17.09 -3.16
C ASN A 231 2.57 18.42 -3.93
N LYS A 232 3.74 19.01 -4.10
CA LYS A 232 3.93 20.25 -4.84
C LYS A 232 3.67 20.08 -6.34
N ALA A 233 4.18 19.01 -6.95
CA ALA A 233 4.02 18.75 -8.39
C ALA A 233 2.57 18.43 -8.78
N THR A 234 1.76 17.98 -7.84
CA THR A 234 0.35 17.61 -8.05
C THR A 234 -0.62 18.62 -7.42
N ASP A 235 -0.17 19.80 -7.02
CA ASP A 235 -0.98 20.83 -6.35
C ASP A 235 -1.77 20.27 -5.15
N GLY A 236 -1.14 19.39 -4.36
CA GLY A 236 -1.72 18.75 -3.17
C GLY A 236 -2.65 17.56 -3.42
N ARG A 237 -2.93 17.22 -4.69
CA ARG A 237 -3.81 16.08 -5.00
C ARG A 237 -3.22 14.74 -4.61
N GLN A 238 -1.90 14.59 -4.68
CA GLN A 238 -1.19 13.37 -4.31
C GLN A 238 -0.16 13.65 -3.23
N THR A 239 -0.22 12.89 -2.14
CA THR A 239 0.73 12.99 -1.03
C THR A 239 1.21 11.58 -0.68
N PRO A 240 2.45 11.21 -1.00
CA PRO A 240 3.03 9.93 -0.63
C PRO A 240 2.96 9.64 0.86
N TRP A 241 2.85 8.38 1.19
CA TRP A 241 2.81 7.88 2.57
C TRP A 241 3.89 6.84 2.79
N ASP A 242 4.52 6.84 3.95
CA ASP A 242 5.48 5.81 4.36
C ASP A 242 5.24 5.35 5.80
N SER A 243 5.64 4.11 6.08
CA SER A 243 5.65 3.51 7.40
C SER A 243 7.00 2.82 7.61
N SER A 244 7.66 3.11 8.74
CA SER A 244 9.00 2.61 9.06
C SER A 244 9.02 1.93 10.41
N SER A 245 9.63 0.73 10.48
CA SER A 245 10.05 0.06 11.71
C SER A 245 11.57 -0.13 11.73
N LEU A 246 12.31 0.64 10.94
CA LEU A 246 13.76 0.56 10.87
C LEU A 246 14.38 0.97 12.21
N THR A 247 15.38 0.20 12.63
CA THR A 247 16.19 0.48 13.81
C THR A 247 17.62 0.88 13.44
N GLU A 248 17.95 0.76 12.14
CA GLU A 248 19.23 1.11 11.56
C GLU A 248 19.04 2.03 10.37
N ASP A 249 20.02 2.91 10.15
CA ASP A 249 20.00 3.84 9.03
C ASP A 249 20.21 3.12 7.69
N PHE A 250 19.40 3.47 6.69
CA PHE A 250 19.63 3.11 5.31
C PHE A 250 19.77 4.36 4.44
N ARG A 251 20.66 4.31 3.45
CA ARG A 251 20.88 5.37 2.44
C ARG A 251 21.02 4.75 1.07
N PHE A 252 20.38 5.36 0.08
CA PHE A 252 20.55 4.94 -1.33
C PHE A 252 21.96 5.30 -1.84
N SER A 253 22.43 6.49 -1.50
CA SER A 253 23.74 7.02 -1.94
C SER A 253 24.59 7.46 -0.75
N GLY A 254 25.90 7.17 -0.81
CA GLY A 254 26.87 7.54 0.23
C GLY A 254 27.18 6.44 1.25
N SER A 255 28.14 6.69 2.13
CA SER A 255 28.54 5.75 3.17
C SER A 255 27.69 5.92 4.43
N PRO A 256 27.43 4.85 5.20
CA PRO A 256 26.76 4.95 6.50
C PRO A 256 27.59 5.86 7.43
N VAL A 257 27.03 6.98 7.83
CA VAL A 257 27.60 7.81 8.90
C VAL A 257 26.81 7.47 10.17
N PRO A 258 27.43 7.04 11.27
CA PRO A 258 26.72 6.84 12.53
C PRO A 258 26.14 8.19 12.98
N GLY A 259 24.86 8.38 12.77
CA GLY A 259 24.14 9.57 13.22
C GLY A 259 23.50 9.33 14.59
N PRO A 260 23.37 10.38 15.43
CA PRO A 260 22.60 10.26 16.66
C PRO A 260 21.13 9.93 16.32
N LYS A 261 20.56 8.94 16.98
CA LYS A 261 19.12 8.67 16.94
C LYS A 261 18.37 9.90 17.45
N LEU A 262 17.81 10.68 16.52
CA LEU A 262 16.91 11.78 16.86
C LEU A 262 15.53 11.20 17.08
N THR A 263 15.22 10.81 18.30
CA THR A 263 13.82 10.77 18.75
C THR A 263 13.41 12.22 19.05
N ALA A 264 13.04 12.96 18.00
CA ALA A 264 12.40 14.25 18.20
C ALA A 264 11.05 14.00 18.90
N ALA A 265 10.85 14.63 20.05
CA ALA A 265 9.54 14.63 20.71
C ALA A 265 8.49 15.16 19.72
N ARG A 266 7.38 14.42 19.54
CA ARG A 266 6.29 14.88 18.67
C ARG A 266 5.74 16.19 19.20
N LYS A 267 5.64 17.20 18.33
CA LYS A 267 5.00 18.48 18.66
C LYS A 267 3.49 18.29 18.79
N THR A 268 2.91 19.03 19.72
CA THR A 268 1.44 19.08 19.88
C THR A 268 0.79 19.94 18.79
N VAL A 269 -0.54 19.86 18.67
CA VAL A 269 -1.32 20.72 17.74
C VAL A 269 -1.13 22.20 18.05
N GLU A 270 -1.02 22.58 19.34
CA GLU A 270 -0.78 23.96 19.77
C GLU A 270 0.61 24.46 19.37
N GLU A 271 1.63 23.61 19.47
CA GLU A 271 2.99 23.93 19.04
C GLU A 271 3.03 24.10 17.52
N TRP A 272 2.40 23.19 16.77
CA TRP A 272 2.27 23.30 15.31
C TRP A 272 1.48 24.55 14.91
N THR A 273 0.39 24.86 15.59
CA THR A 273 -0.39 26.08 15.35
C THR A 273 0.47 27.33 15.50
N ARG A 274 1.33 27.38 16.53
CA ARG A 274 2.28 28.48 16.76
C ARG A 274 3.32 28.57 15.64
N ASP A 275 3.87 27.42 15.23
CA ASP A 275 4.93 27.36 14.23
C ASP A 275 4.45 27.70 12.82
N LEU A 276 3.20 27.39 12.48
CA LEU A 276 2.60 27.66 11.17
C LEU A 276 1.94 29.04 11.08
N LYS A 277 1.56 29.63 12.21
CA LYS A 277 0.86 30.92 12.26
C LYS A 277 1.68 32.04 11.60
N GLY A 278 1.04 32.79 10.70
CA GLY A 278 1.65 33.91 10.02
C GLY A 278 2.56 33.57 8.85
N LYS A 279 2.74 32.29 8.53
CA LYS A 279 3.44 31.88 7.31
C LYS A 279 2.51 31.97 6.09
N PRO A 280 3.06 32.22 4.88
CA PRO A 280 2.33 32.00 3.64
C PRO A 280 1.83 30.56 3.55
N VAL A 281 0.65 30.37 2.93
CA VAL A 281 0.00 29.06 2.88
C VAL A 281 0.88 27.98 2.22
N GLU A 282 1.63 28.34 1.17
CA GLU A 282 2.54 27.45 0.46
C GLU A 282 3.68 26.97 1.36
N ALA A 283 4.33 27.89 2.09
CA ALA A 283 5.41 27.58 3.02
C ALA A 283 4.92 26.74 4.20
N ALA A 284 3.74 27.04 4.74
CA ALA A 284 3.12 26.28 5.80
C ALA A 284 2.74 24.86 5.32
N ASN A 285 2.24 24.73 4.08
CA ASN A 285 1.91 23.45 3.46
C ASN A 285 3.17 22.57 3.28
N GLU A 286 4.28 23.12 2.80
CA GLU A 286 5.54 22.38 2.67
C GLU A 286 6.01 21.83 4.03
N ILE A 287 5.92 22.64 5.09
CA ILE A 287 6.31 22.23 6.45
C ILE A 287 5.40 21.11 6.98
N MET A 288 4.07 21.27 6.84
CA MET A 288 3.09 20.28 7.26
C MET A 288 3.28 18.93 6.52
N VAL A 289 3.39 19.00 5.18
CA VAL A 289 3.57 17.78 4.35
C VAL A 289 4.89 17.10 4.66
N ALA A 290 5.94 17.87 4.91
CA ALA A 290 7.25 17.35 5.30
C ALA A 290 7.21 16.61 6.65
N ASP A 291 6.46 17.11 7.62
CA ASP A 291 6.30 16.47 8.93
C ASP A 291 5.41 15.21 8.84
N GLY A 292 4.24 15.31 8.18
CA GLY A 292 3.34 14.19 7.93
C GLY A 292 2.55 13.69 9.14
N SER A 293 2.62 14.36 10.30
CA SER A 293 1.88 13.96 11.51
C SER A 293 0.43 14.47 11.48
N ASP A 294 -0.47 13.77 12.16
CA ASP A 294 -1.86 14.20 12.35
C ASP A 294 -1.94 15.59 12.98
N GLU A 295 -1.05 15.88 13.94
CA GLU A 295 -0.99 17.13 14.66
C GLU A 295 -0.62 18.31 13.75
N SER A 296 0.33 18.11 12.82
CA SER A 296 0.69 19.14 11.85
C SER A 296 -0.42 19.41 10.83
N TYR A 297 -1.08 18.35 10.36
CA TYR A 297 -2.24 18.46 9.45
C TYR A 297 -3.45 19.10 10.13
N GLU A 298 -3.72 18.79 11.40
CA GLU A 298 -4.82 19.38 12.16
C GLU A 298 -4.61 20.88 12.37
N ALA A 299 -3.42 21.28 12.82
CA ALA A 299 -3.06 22.69 12.97
C ALA A 299 -3.17 23.47 11.66
N PHE A 300 -2.68 22.88 10.55
CA PHE A 300 -2.76 23.49 9.22
C PHE A 300 -4.21 23.63 8.74
N ALA A 301 -5.01 22.55 8.87
CA ALA A 301 -6.42 22.55 8.45
C ALA A 301 -7.28 23.56 9.18
N VAL A 302 -6.92 23.88 10.43
CA VAL A 302 -7.59 24.93 11.22
C VAL A 302 -7.13 26.33 10.80
N LEU A 303 -5.82 26.55 10.67
CA LEU A 303 -5.26 27.86 10.32
C LEU A 303 -5.63 28.32 8.91
N PHE A 304 -5.69 27.39 7.96
CA PHE A 304 -5.91 27.67 6.54
C PHE A 304 -7.24 27.07 6.03
N ALA A 305 -8.26 27.03 6.89
CA ALA A 305 -9.53 26.34 6.65
C ALA A 305 -10.26 26.75 5.36
N THR A 306 -10.05 27.96 4.87
CA THR A 306 -10.72 28.53 3.68
C THR A 306 -9.90 28.39 2.40
N THR A 307 -8.67 27.92 2.48
CA THR A 307 -7.80 27.71 1.32
C THR A 307 -8.00 26.32 0.71
N PRO A 308 -7.72 26.14 -0.60
CA PRO A 308 -7.76 24.80 -1.23
C PRO A 308 -6.86 23.79 -0.51
N GLN A 309 -5.65 24.18 -0.10
CA GLN A 309 -4.71 23.35 0.62
C GLN A 309 -5.25 22.95 2.02
N GLY A 310 -5.91 23.86 2.70
CA GLY A 310 -6.55 23.58 4.00
C GLY A 310 -7.70 22.58 3.89
N VAL A 311 -8.50 22.64 2.82
CA VAL A 311 -9.53 21.66 2.51
C VAL A 311 -8.89 20.30 2.23
N GLN A 312 -7.86 20.25 1.39
CA GLN A 312 -7.12 19.01 1.08
C GLN A 312 -6.50 18.38 2.34
N ALA A 313 -5.90 19.20 3.20
CA ALA A 313 -5.32 18.72 4.47
C ALA A 313 -6.39 18.11 5.40
N ARG A 314 -7.58 18.71 5.47
CA ARG A 314 -8.71 18.17 6.23
C ARG A 314 -9.19 16.84 5.65
N ASP A 315 -9.35 16.76 4.34
CA ASP A 315 -9.78 15.54 3.66
C ASP A 315 -8.75 14.42 3.84
N TRP A 316 -7.45 14.76 3.76
CA TRP A 316 -6.37 13.85 4.06
C TRP A 316 -6.48 13.30 5.50
N LEU A 317 -6.65 14.20 6.48
CA LEU A 317 -6.71 13.83 7.89
C LEU A 317 -7.89 12.90 8.20
N VAL A 318 -9.07 13.16 7.60
CA VAL A 318 -10.25 12.31 7.75
C VAL A 318 -9.99 10.91 7.20
N ARG A 319 -9.44 10.82 5.98
CA ARG A 319 -9.10 9.53 5.36
C ARG A 319 -8.03 8.78 6.17
N HIS A 320 -6.98 9.48 6.59
CA HIS A 320 -5.89 8.91 7.37
C HIS A 320 -6.39 8.33 8.70
N ARG A 321 -7.13 9.11 9.49
CA ARG A 321 -7.68 8.66 10.78
C ARG A 321 -8.64 7.48 10.64
N ARG A 322 -9.43 7.46 9.56
CA ARG A 322 -10.29 6.31 9.23
C ARG A 322 -9.47 5.05 8.97
N MET A 323 -8.42 5.17 8.15
CA MET A 323 -7.59 4.02 7.79
C MET A 323 -6.73 3.52 8.96
N VAL A 324 -6.22 4.42 9.81
CA VAL A 324 -5.55 4.03 11.07
C VAL A 324 -6.49 3.23 11.96
N ALA A 325 -7.71 3.74 12.19
CA ALA A 325 -8.69 3.04 13.02
C ALA A 325 -9.12 1.69 12.42
N TRP A 326 -9.19 1.59 11.08
CA TRP A 326 -9.43 0.32 10.40
C TRP A 326 -8.29 -0.67 10.62
N ASN A 327 -7.05 -0.22 10.40
CA ASN A 327 -5.87 -1.04 10.63
C ASN A 327 -5.80 -1.55 12.08
N ASP A 328 -6.05 -0.69 13.06
CA ASP A 328 -6.11 -1.07 14.48
C ASP A 328 -7.17 -2.15 14.72
N ALA A 329 -8.36 -2.00 14.14
CA ALA A 329 -9.42 -3.00 14.26
C ALA A 329 -9.03 -4.35 13.65
N VAL A 330 -8.35 -4.34 12.50
CA VAL A 330 -7.87 -5.55 11.81
C VAL A 330 -6.75 -6.23 12.59
N VAL A 331 -5.81 -5.46 13.14
CA VAL A 331 -4.69 -5.98 13.96
C VAL A 331 -5.20 -6.61 15.25
N ILE A 332 -6.10 -5.92 15.95
CA ILE A 332 -6.74 -6.42 17.18
C ILE A 332 -7.60 -7.64 16.87
N ASN A 333 -8.25 -7.67 15.70
CA ASN A 333 -9.10 -8.74 15.17
C ASN A 333 -10.08 -9.33 16.20
N THR A 334 -10.79 -8.45 16.90
CA THR A 334 -11.84 -8.80 17.87
C THR A 334 -13.16 -8.13 17.54
N ALA A 335 -14.28 -8.70 17.96
CA ALA A 335 -15.59 -8.06 17.80
C ALA A 335 -15.64 -6.67 18.45
N VAL A 336 -14.90 -6.45 19.54
CA VAL A 336 -14.79 -5.15 20.21
C VAL A 336 -14.03 -4.14 19.35
N GLY A 337 -12.92 -4.55 18.72
CA GLY A 337 -12.12 -3.70 17.82
C GLY A 337 -12.95 -3.21 16.63
N TYR A 338 -13.65 -4.12 15.94
CA TYR A 338 -14.52 -3.73 14.81
C TYR A 338 -15.70 -2.87 15.23
N ARG A 339 -16.27 -3.10 16.42
CA ARG A 339 -17.33 -2.23 16.98
C ARG A 339 -16.84 -0.83 17.28
N ALA A 340 -15.62 -0.68 17.80
CA ALA A 340 -14.99 0.63 18.02
C ALA A 340 -14.79 1.39 16.70
N PHE A 341 -14.35 0.71 15.64
CA PHE A 341 -14.27 1.28 14.29
C PHE A 341 -15.64 1.75 13.79
N LEU A 342 -16.67 0.89 13.87
CA LEU A 342 -18.03 1.19 13.44
C LEU A 342 -18.64 2.39 14.18
N ALA A 343 -18.35 2.53 15.48
CA ALA A 343 -18.82 3.67 16.29
C ALA A 343 -18.16 4.99 15.85
N LYS A 344 -16.89 4.95 15.43
CA LYS A 344 -16.13 6.13 15.03
C LYS A 344 -16.36 6.53 13.58
N PHE A 345 -16.62 5.55 12.68
CA PHE A 345 -16.76 5.73 11.23
C PHE A 345 -17.98 4.97 10.68
N PRO A 346 -19.22 5.37 11.08
CA PRO A 346 -20.45 4.65 10.71
C PRO A 346 -20.75 4.67 9.21
N ASP A 347 -20.29 5.72 8.50
CA ASP A 347 -20.56 5.96 7.09
C ASP A 347 -19.34 5.62 6.19
N SER A 348 -18.39 4.83 6.72
CA SER A 348 -17.24 4.39 5.94
C SER A 348 -17.62 3.37 4.87
N ASP A 349 -16.90 3.38 3.76
CA ASP A 349 -16.92 2.32 2.74
C ASP A 349 -16.58 0.92 3.33
N LEU A 350 -15.87 0.86 4.46
CA LEU A 350 -15.53 -0.36 5.18
C LEU A 350 -16.58 -0.80 6.21
N THR A 351 -17.68 -0.04 6.37
CA THR A 351 -18.71 -0.33 7.39
C THR A 351 -19.36 -1.70 7.20
N ALA A 352 -19.68 -2.07 5.96
CA ALA A 352 -20.28 -3.38 5.67
C ALA A 352 -19.31 -4.53 6.03
N THR A 353 -18.05 -4.40 5.68
CA THR A 353 -16.99 -5.35 6.02
C THR A 353 -16.77 -5.45 7.53
N ALA A 354 -16.69 -4.31 8.22
CA ALA A 354 -16.53 -4.27 9.67
C ALA A 354 -17.67 -5.00 10.40
N ARG A 355 -18.93 -4.79 9.99
CA ARG A 355 -20.11 -5.49 10.55
C ARG A 355 -20.02 -7.00 10.35
N LYS A 356 -19.67 -7.44 9.13
CA LYS A 356 -19.50 -8.86 8.81
C LYS A 356 -18.42 -9.53 9.66
N LEU A 357 -17.28 -8.85 9.86
CA LEU A 357 -16.18 -9.35 10.68
C LEU A 357 -16.53 -9.34 12.16
N GLU A 358 -17.17 -8.28 12.67
CA GLU A 358 -17.68 -8.22 14.05
C GLU A 358 -18.64 -9.38 14.35
N GLU A 359 -19.62 -9.61 13.47
CA GLU A 359 -20.60 -10.68 13.63
C GLU A 359 -19.95 -12.07 13.61
N ARG A 360 -19.02 -12.32 12.68
CA ARG A 360 -18.28 -13.57 12.59
C ARG A 360 -17.50 -13.86 13.87
N LEU A 361 -16.85 -12.85 14.45
CA LEU A 361 -16.05 -13.00 15.66
C LEU A 361 -16.92 -13.11 16.92
N ARG A 362 -18.06 -12.44 16.96
CA ARG A 362 -19.03 -12.56 18.05
C ARG A 362 -19.66 -13.95 18.10
N ASN A 363 -19.91 -14.56 16.94
CA ASN A 363 -20.54 -15.87 16.83
C ASN A 363 -19.52 -17.04 16.82
N ARG A 364 -18.22 -16.76 17.00
CA ARG A 364 -17.20 -17.78 17.13
C ARG A 364 -17.38 -18.45 18.50
N PRO A 365 -17.56 -19.80 18.57
CA PRO A 365 -17.61 -20.47 19.86
C PRO A 365 -16.30 -20.17 20.60
N ASP A 366 -16.43 -19.62 21.81
CA ASP A 366 -15.30 -19.41 22.70
C ASP A 366 -14.68 -20.78 22.98
N PHE A 367 -13.52 -21.04 22.37
CA PHE A 367 -12.61 -21.99 22.97
C PHE A 367 -12.12 -21.32 24.26
N ALA A 368 -12.79 -21.62 25.36
CA ALA A 368 -12.36 -21.22 26.69
C ALA A 368 -10.86 -21.57 26.79
N PRO A 369 -10.00 -20.64 27.22
CA PRO A 369 -8.64 -20.99 27.54
C PRO A 369 -8.74 -22.10 28.58
N VAL A 370 -8.15 -23.25 28.31
CA VAL A 370 -7.95 -24.29 29.33
C VAL A 370 -7.11 -23.63 30.40
N VAL A 371 -7.80 -23.15 31.44
CA VAL A 371 -7.16 -22.67 32.65
C VAL A 371 -6.47 -23.90 33.21
N ALA A 372 -5.13 -23.95 33.06
CA ALA A 372 -4.31 -24.95 33.71
C ALA A 372 -4.58 -24.83 35.22
N GLY A 373 -5.36 -25.78 35.74
CA GLY A 373 -5.62 -25.87 37.16
C GLY A 373 -4.30 -25.95 37.91
N THR A 374 -4.13 -25.04 38.85
CA THR A 374 -3.07 -25.07 39.85
C THR A 374 -3.21 -26.36 40.69
N GLY A 375 -2.28 -27.29 40.56
CA GLY A 375 -2.14 -28.39 41.50
C GLY A 375 -1.52 -29.63 40.89
N ALA A 376 -0.26 -29.84 41.23
CA ALA A 376 0.56 -31.02 41.27
C ALA A 376 1.78 -30.99 40.32
N GLY A 377 2.93 -31.32 40.89
CA GLY A 377 4.28 -31.13 40.38
C GLY A 377 4.63 -31.87 39.07
N PRO A 378 5.85 -31.66 38.57
CA PRO A 378 6.23 -32.06 37.23
C PRO A 378 6.35 -33.58 37.10
N GLN A 379 5.36 -34.21 36.47
CA GLN A 379 5.54 -35.51 35.88
C GLN A 379 6.01 -35.33 34.44
N ASN A 380 7.20 -35.87 34.16
CA ASN A 380 7.76 -36.00 32.82
C ASN A 380 6.81 -36.85 31.96
N VAL A 381 5.92 -36.20 31.23
CA VAL A 381 5.20 -36.83 30.13
C VAL A 381 5.98 -36.51 28.86
N ALA A 382 6.67 -37.53 28.35
CA ALA A 382 7.26 -37.50 27.03
C ALA A 382 6.15 -37.21 26.00
N LEU A 383 6.22 -36.03 25.34
CA LEU A 383 5.39 -35.70 24.20
C LEU A 383 5.81 -36.61 23.03
N THR A 384 5.15 -37.77 22.91
CA THR A 384 5.20 -38.55 21.67
C THR A 384 4.31 -37.91 20.64
N CYS A 385 4.94 -37.31 19.64
CA CYS A 385 4.29 -36.85 18.44
C CYS A 385 3.62 -38.00 17.70
N PRO A 386 2.32 -37.95 17.32
CA PRO A 386 1.63 -39.09 16.68
C PRO A 386 2.07 -39.40 15.25
N CYS A 387 3.12 -38.74 14.74
CA CYS A 387 3.52 -38.82 13.33
C CYS A 387 4.59 -39.89 13.01
N ASN A 388 5.06 -40.68 13.99
CA ASN A 388 6.11 -41.69 13.79
C ASN A 388 5.69 -43.09 14.25
N ALA A 389 4.54 -43.59 13.76
CA ALA A 389 4.26 -45.02 13.77
C ALA A 389 4.44 -45.56 12.33
N PRO A 390 5.29 -46.58 12.10
CA PRO A 390 5.34 -47.22 10.80
C PRO A 390 4.03 -47.95 10.57
N SER A 391 3.25 -47.49 9.59
CA SER A 391 2.04 -48.16 9.14
C SER A 391 2.44 -49.40 8.34
N THR A 392 2.34 -50.58 8.98
CA THR A 392 2.21 -51.83 8.26
C THR A 392 0.85 -51.84 7.56
N PRO A 393 0.79 -52.10 6.24
CA PRO A 393 -0.50 -52.17 5.56
C PRO A 393 -1.24 -53.46 6.01
N PRO A 394 -2.56 -53.38 6.20
CA PRO A 394 -3.34 -54.56 6.49
C PRO A 394 -3.40 -55.48 5.27
N ALA A 395 -3.17 -56.78 5.51
CA ALA A 395 -3.27 -57.80 4.49
C ALA A 395 -4.69 -57.85 3.91
N SER A 396 -4.78 -57.61 2.59
CA SER A 396 -6.03 -57.79 1.85
C SER A 396 -6.41 -59.29 1.78
N PRO A 397 -7.70 -59.64 1.96
CA PRO A 397 -8.15 -61.02 1.78
C PRO A 397 -8.13 -61.37 0.29
N LEU A 398 -7.55 -62.55 0.00
CA LEU A 398 -7.54 -63.19 -1.31
C LEU A 398 -8.96 -63.34 -1.86
N ARG A 399 -9.30 -62.66 -2.92
CA ARG A 399 -10.54 -62.85 -3.68
C ARG A 399 -10.25 -63.87 -4.80
N LYS A 400 -11.02 -64.95 -4.78
CA LYS A 400 -11.00 -66.03 -5.77
C LYS A 400 -11.27 -65.48 -7.18
N VAL A 401 -10.42 -65.86 -8.10
CA VAL A 401 -10.58 -65.72 -9.53
C VAL A 401 -11.48 -66.84 -10.01
N ASP A 402 -12.61 -66.51 -10.66
CA ASP A 402 -13.27 -67.35 -11.64
C ASP A 402 -14.43 -66.56 -12.28
N ALA A 403 -14.26 -66.07 -13.50
CA ALA A 403 -15.27 -66.00 -14.56
C ALA A 403 -14.64 -65.43 -15.85
N PRO A 404 -14.99 -65.93 -17.04
CA PRO A 404 -14.28 -65.67 -18.27
C PRO A 404 -14.66 -64.36 -18.92
N ILE A 405 -13.66 -63.70 -19.54
CA ILE A 405 -13.77 -62.48 -20.29
C ILE A 405 -14.56 -62.74 -21.56
N LYS A 406 -15.74 -62.13 -21.74
CA LYS A 406 -16.43 -61.97 -23.01
C LYS A 406 -15.66 -61.01 -23.91
N ARG A 407 -15.29 -61.45 -25.07
CA ARG A 407 -14.76 -60.61 -26.17
C ARG A 407 -15.86 -59.62 -26.56
N VAL A 408 -15.50 -58.36 -26.59
CA VAL A 408 -16.31 -57.28 -27.19
C VAL A 408 -15.81 -57.14 -28.62
N ASP A 409 -16.69 -57.29 -29.62
CA ASP A 409 -16.44 -57.08 -31.02
C ASP A 409 -16.20 -55.59 -31.32
N PRO A 410 -15.34 -55.25 -32.34
CA PRO A 410 -15.06 -53.88 -32.66
C PRO A 410 -16.25 -53.18 -33.33
N ASP A 411 -16.52 -51.94 -32.91
CA ASP A 411 -17.52 -51.05 -33.42
C ASP A 411 -17.39 -50.84 -34.97
N PRO A 412 -18.52 -50.73 -35.68
CA PRO A 412 -18.52 -50.46 -37.13
C PRO A 412 -18.10 -49.01 -37.44
N PRO A 413 -17.53 -48.74 -38.62
CA PRO A 413 -16.98 -47.43 -38.97
C PRO A 413 -18.07 -46.36 -39.05
N ARG A 414 -17.78 -45.22 -38.44
CA ARG A 414 -18.63 -43.99 -38.52
C ARG A 414 -18.70 -43.50 -39.97
N ARG A 415 -19.93 -43.42 -40.49
CA ARG A 415 -20.26 -42.75 -41.72
C ARG A 415 -19.88 -41.27 -41.67
N ALA A 416 -18.97 -40.87 -42.56
CA ALA A 416 -18.80 -39.49 -42.97
C ALA A 416 -19.98 -39.06 -43.84
N ASP A 417 -20.24 -37.73 -43.84
CA ASP A 417 -21.07 -37.00 -44.77
C ASP A 417 -22.58 -36.81 -44.39
N ARG A 418 -22.80 -35.76 -43.64
CA ARG A 418 -23.95 -34.87 -43.85
C ARG A 418 -23.50 -33.42 -43.82
N PRO A 419 -23.75 -32.62 -44.88
CA PRO A 419 -23.49 -31.18 -44.85
C PRO A 419 -24.46 -30.47 -43.87
N PRO A 420 -24.01 -29.34 -43.22
CA PRO A 420 -24.86 -28.60 -42.28
C PRO A 420 -26.05 -27.95 -43.01
N PRO A 421 -27.20 -27.81 -42.34
CA PRO A 421 -28.38 -27.17 -42.91
C PRO A 421 -28.11 -25.70 -43.20
N LYS A 422 -28.49 -25.26 -44.42
CA LYS A 422 -28.47 -23.85 -44.84
C LYS A 422 -29.33 -23.02 -43.91
N ARG A 423 -28.73 -22.02 -43.27
CA ARG A 423 -29.48 -20.99 -42.53
C ARG A 423 -30.36 -20.21 -43.52
N VAL A 424 -31.66 -20.32 -43.33
CA VAL A 424 -32.65 -19.45 -43.97
C VAL A 424 -32.52 -18.07 -43.30
N ARG A 425 -32.13 -17.06 -44.09
CA ARG A 425 -32.22 -15.65 -43.65
C ARG A 425 -33.67 -15.26 -43.59
N VAL A 426 -34.16 -14.97 -42.39
CA VAL A 426 -35.40 -14.26 -42.18
C VAL A 426 -35.15 -12.78 -42.43
N PRO A 427 -35.95 -12.05 -43.25
CA PRO A 427 -35.79 -10.61 -43.40
C PRO A 427 -36.10 -9.91 -42.08
N VAL A 428 -35.19 -9.06 -41.62
CA VAL A 428 -35.43 -8.13 -40.51
C VAL A 428 -36.21 -6.94 -41.10
N PRO A 429 -37.32 -6.51 -40.51
CA PRO A 429 -37.95 -5.26 -40.91
C PRO A 429 -37.06 -4.10 -40.49
N ASP A 430 -36.72 -3.23 -41.45
CA ASP A 430 -36.24 -1.87 -41.16
C ASP A 430 -37.37 -1.13 -40.46
N ASP A 431 -37.12 -0.69 -39.22
CA ASP A 431 -37.69 0.49 -38.57
C ASP A 431 -37.40 0.41 -37.08
N ASP A 432 -36.31 1.13 -36.64
CA ASP A 432 -36.33 1.89 -35.42
C ASP A 432 -34.99 2.71 -35.33
N VAL A 433 -35.12 3.90 -35.90
CA VAL A 433 -34.12 4.97 -35.62
C VAL A 433 -34.31 5.40 -34.18
N VAL A 434 -33.44 4.94 -33.30
CA VAL A 434 -33.34 5.44 -31.91
C VAL A 434 -32.78 6.85 -31.94
N VAL A 435 -33.68 7.84 -31.90
CA VAL A 435 -33.31 9.23 -31.68
C VAL A 435 -32.87 9.39 -30.23
N TYR A 436 -31.56 9.53 -30.01
CA TYR A 436 -31.02 9.93 -28.71
C TYR A 436 -31.49 11.36 -28.40
N ARG A 437 -32.55 11.48 -27.59
CA ARG A 437 -32.89 12.76 -26.95
C ARG A 437 -31.85 13.00 -25.85
N ARG A 438 -31.12 14.12 -25.97
CA ARG A 438 -30.29 14.63 -24.86
C ARG A 438 -31.18 14.78 -23.62
N PRO A 439 -30.71 14.33 -22.45
CA PRO A 439 -31.38 14.63 -21.18
C PRO A 439 -31.46 16.17 -21.03
N PRO A 440 -32.52 16.68 -20.42
CA PRO A 440 -32.66 18.12 -20.14
C PRO A 440 -31.51 18.56 -19.23
N PRO A 441 -31.08 19.85 -19.31
CA PRO A 441 -30.07 20.37 -18.39
C PRO A 441 -30.54 20.18 -16.94
N ARG A 442 -29.66 19.73 -16.08
CA ARG A 442 -29.92 19.71 -14.64
C ARG A 442 -30.21 21.14 -14.20
N GLU A 443 -31.40 21.36 -13.65
CA GLU A 443 -31.69 22.58 -12.90
C GLU A 443 -30.69 22.68 -11.76
N VAL A 444 -29.91 23.77 -11.77
CA VAL A 444 -29.05 24.14 -10.65
C VAL A 444 -29.98 24.64 -9.56
N TYR A 445 -30.14 23.85 -8.50
CA TYR A 445 -30.87 24.24 -7.30
C TYR A 445 -30.09 25.38 -6.64
N GLU A 446 -30.54 26.63 -6.81
CA GLU A 446 -30.11 27.74 -5.98
C GLU A 446 -30.84 27.63 -4.63
N PRO A 447 -30.13 27.48 -3.50
CA PRO A 447 -30.79 27.51 -2.20
C PRO A 447 -31.35 28.91 -1.93
N ALA A 448 -32.62 28.97 -1.52
CA ALA A 448 -33.26 30.20 -1.11
C ALA A 448 -32.43 30.92 -0.01
N PRO A 449 -32.36 32.27 -0.06
CA PRO A 449 -31.61 33.01 0.96
C PRO A 449 -32.27 32.79 2.34
N GLY A 450 -31.47 32.26 3.27
CA GLY A 450 -31.90 32.09 4.65
C GLY A 450 -32.13 33.45 5.33
N PRO A 451 -32.98 33.52 6.40
CA PRO A 451 -33.26 34.74 7.06
C PRO A 451 -32.01 35.33 7.72
N SER A 452 -31.68 36.58 7.34
CA SER A 452 -30.60 37.34 7.94
C SER A 452 -31.02 37.79 9.30
N ILE A 453 -30.38 37.23 10.35
CA ILE A 453 -30.49 37.77 11.73
C ILE A 453 -29.48 38.92 11.82
N GLY A 454 -29.98 40.15 11.72
CA GLY A 454 -29.22 41.34 11.98
C GLY A 454 -28.97 41.51 13.49
N ILE A 455 -27.74 41.30 13.97
CA ILE A 455 -27.33 41.71 15.30
C ILE A 455 -26.82 43.14 15.16
N GLY A 456 -27.68 44.10 15.57
CA GLY A 456 -27.32 45.50 15.72
C GLY A 456 -26.46 45.71 16.94
N ILE A 457 -25.18 46.02 16.77
CA ILE A 457 -24.34 46.58 17.84
C ILE A 457 -24.39 48.11 17.66
N GLY A 458 -25.18 48.78 18.52
CA GLY A 458 -25.18 50.23 18.65
C GLY A 458 -23.90 50.69 19.34
N ILE A 459 -23.10 51.52 18.63
CA ILE A 459 -22.10 52.36 19.28
C ILE A 459 -22.51 53.80 18.96
N GLY A 460 -22.96 54.52 20.01
CA GLY A 460 -23.25 55.92 19.96
C GLY A 460 -21.99 56.76 19.90
N GLY A 461 -22.05 57.88 19.19
CA GLY A 461 -21.00 58.91 19.17
C GLY A 461 -21.30 59.99 18.17
N GLY A 462 -21.70 61.13 18.69
CA GLY A 462 -22.27 62.31 18.13
C GLY A 462 -21.46 63.14 17.16
N GLY A 463 -22.16 63.97 16.43
CA GLY A 463 -21.77 65.34 16.27
C GLY A 463 -21.55 65.87 14.86
N TYR A 464 -22.43 66.83 14.44
CA TYR A 464 -22.22 67.93 13.47
C TYR A 464 -21.97 67.57 11.99
N GLY A 465 -22.71 67.99 10.97
CA GLY A 465 -23.38 69.26 10.75
C GLY A 465 -23.24 69.60 9.25
N GLY A 466 -24.29 70.09 8.59
CA GLY A 466 -24.21 70.79 7.29
C GLY A 466 -24.25 69.89 6.05
N GLY A 467 -25.22 69.88 5.12
CA GLY A 467 -25.97 70.98 4.57
C GLY A 467 -25.86 70.96 3.06
N TYR A 468 -27.00 71.12 2.35
CA TYR A 468 -27.15 71.36 0.90
C TYR A 468 -26.98 70.13 -0.01
N GLY A 469 -27.94 69.70 -0.81
CA GLY A 469 -28.96 70.42 -1.57
C GLY A 469 -28.90 69.95 -3.01
N GLY A 470 -30.01 69.60 -3.58
CA GLY A 470 -30.21 69.77 -4.99
C GLY A 470 -30.35 68.52 -5.90
N HIS A 471 -31.59 68.15 -6.14
CA HIS A 471 -32.25 68.14 -7.45
C HIS A 471 -31.66 67.24 -8.57
N ASN A 472 -32.36 66.30 -9.01
CA ASN A 472 -33.42 66.28 -10.05
C ASN A 472 -33.17 65.25 -11.17
N ARG A 473 -34.24 64.49 -11.47
CA ARG A 473 -34.67 64.00 -12.80
C ARG A 473 -33.65 63.12 -13.56
N GLY A 474 -33.99 62.02 -14.08
CA GLY A 474 -35.18 61.55 -14.79
C GLY A 474 -34.70 60.81 -16.00
N GLY A 475 -35.43 59.90 -16.49
CA GLY A 475 -35.46 59.55 -17.91
C GLY A 475 -34.90 58.20 -18.32
N ASP A 476 -35.75 57.28 -18.44
CA ASP A 476 -36.17 56.54 -19.64
C ASP A 476 -35.16 55.90 -20.61
N ARG A 477 -35.43 54.63 -20.85
CA ARG A 477 -35.39 53.92 -22.15
C ARG A 477 -33.98 53.62 -22.76
N TYR A 478 -33.62 52.43 -22.93
CA TYR A 478 -34.03 51.35 -23.86
C TYR A 478 -33.54 49.99 -23.33
#